data_56cf329b03ac868c7169292fcffe8435
#
_entry.id   56cf329b03ac868c7169292fcffe8435
#
_cell.length_a   1.000
_cell.length_b   1.000
_cell.length_c   1.000
_cell.angle_alpha   90.00
_cell.angle_beta   90.00
_cell.angle_gamma   90.00
#
_symmetry.space_group_name_H-M   'P 1'
#
loop_
_entity.id
_entity.type
_entity.pdbx_description
1 polymer ?
#
loop_
_entity_poly.entity_id
_entity_poly.type
_entity_poly.pdbx_seq_one_letter_code
_entity_poly.pdbx_strand_id
1 'polypeptide(L)'
;AEAASEKLSDRSEADKLKAACEVSKAVCASLVKEKKTAAPPKLFDLTSLQREANRLFGYTAKQTLDLAQALYEKRLLTYPRTDSAFLTDDMGDTAAGIIKLLCGKFSFMAGKDFTPELGKVLNSKKVSDHHAIIPTMELAKTDLATLPESERNILTLAGARLLMATAAVHTFEAVTATFECAGQSFTAKGKTVLYDGWKEIDRRYRAALKNKPETDDADSDTEKTLPPFTEGQTFENPTAKVTEHDTTPPKP
;
A
#
# COMPACT_ATOMS: atom_id res chain seq x y z
N ALA A 1 3.33 -12.49 20.86
CA ALA A 1 2.16 -11.89 21.51
C ALA A 1 2.64 -10.70 22.34
N GLU A 2 1.89 -9.62 22.35
CA GLU A 2 2.16 -8.42 23.16
C GLU A 2 1.13 -8.38 24.29
N ALA A 3 1.54 -7.89 25.48
CA ALA A 3 0.60 -7.72 26.58
C ALA A 3 -0.52 -6.75 26.18
N ALA A 4 -1.78 -7.14 26.41
CA ALA A 4 -2.94 -6.34 26.03
C ALA A 4 -3.21 -5.18 26.98
N SER A 5 -2.53 -5.11 28.11
CA SER A 5 -2.69 -4.08 29.13
C SER A 5 -1.56 -3.04 29.09
N GLU A 6 -1.77 -1.96 29.81
CA GLU A 6 -0.97 -0.76 29.94
C GLU A 6 0.56 -0.95 29.82
N LYS A 7 1.22 0.06 29.25
CA LYS A 7 2.68 0.11 29.21
C LYS A 7 3.21 -0.05 30.64
N LEU A 8 4.03 -1.08 30.84
CA LEU A 8 4.74 -1.23 32.09
C LEU A 8 5.81 -0.14 32.17
N SER A 9 5.72 0.70 33.20
CA SER A 9 6.67 1.80 33.42
C SER A 9 7.87 1.37 34.26
N ASP A 10 7.75 0.23 34.96
CA ASP A 10 8.81 -0.30 35.84
C ASP A 10 9.43 -1.58 35.24
N ARG A 11 10.74 -1.54 35.04
CA ARG A 11 11.54 -2.67 34.59
C ARG A 11 11.43 -3.87 35.51
N SER A 12 11.37 -3.65 36.84
CA SER A 12 11.27 -4.74 37.81
C SER A 12 9.94 -5.51 37.69
N GLU A 13 8.84 -4.79 37.41
CA GLU A 13 7.52 -5.40 37.17
C GLU A 13 7.53 -6.22 35.88
N ALA A 14 8.14 -5.69 34.82
CA ALA A 14 8.28 -6.40 33.55
C ALA A 14 9.11 -7.69 33.69
N ASP A 15 10.22 -7.65 34.45
CA ASP A 15 11.07 -8.82 34.68
C ASP A 15 10.37 -9.88 35.56
N LYS A 16 9.57 -9.47 36.56
CA LYS A 16 8.72 -10.39 37.35
C LYS A 16 7.66 -11.06 36.50
N LEU A 17 6.96 -10.30 35.64
CA LEU A 17 5.99 -10.85 34.73
C LEU A 17 6.63 -11.84 33.75
N LYS A 18 7.79 -11.49 33.18
CA LYS A 18 8.56 -12.40 32.34
C LYS A 18 8.85 -13.72 33.05
N ALA A 19 9.40 -13.69 34.25
CA ALA A 19 9.71 -14.90 35.03
C ALA A 19 8.45 -15.73 35.33
N ALA A 20 7.32 -15.10 35.65
CA ALA A 20 6.05 -15.76 35.87
C ALA A 20 5.51 -16.44 34.59
N CYS A 21 5.65 -15.80 33.43
CA CYS A 21 5.23 -16.37 32.15
C CYS A 21 6.07 -17.60 31.76
N GLU A 22 7.39 -17.54 31.99
CA GLU A 22 8.33 -18.61 31.58
C GLU A 22 8.11 -19.92 32.37
N VAL A 23 7.50 -19.86 33.54
CA VAL A 23 7.15 -21.05 34.37
C VAL A 23 5.68 -21.46 34.24
N SER A 24 4.87 -20.68 33.53
CA SER A 24 3.44 -20.91 33.33
C SER A 24 3.16 -21.49 31.95
N LYS A 25 1.94 -21.98 31.77
CA LYS A 25 1.41 -22.36 30.46
C LYS A 25 0.70 -21.17 29.85
N ALA A 26 0.81 -20.98 28.52
CA ALA A 26 -0.02 -20.05 27.80
C ALA A 26 -1.20 -20.77 27.15
N VAL A 27 -2.40 -20.24 27.28
CA VAL A 27 -3.61 -20.82 26.68
C VAL A 27 -4.20 -19.82 25.68
N CYS A 28 -4.54 -20.27 24.48
CA CYS A 28 -5.28 -19.46 23.53
C CYS A 28 -6.73 -19.29 24.02
N ALA A 29 -7.02 -18.14 24.63
CA ALA A 29 -8.35 -17.86 25.20
C ALA A 29 -9.37 -17.47 24.12
N SER A 30 -8.92 -16.84 23.02
CA SER A 30 -9.80 -16.53 21.87
C SER A 30 -9.02 -16.47 20.56
N LEU A 31 -9.69 -16.80 19.45
CA LEU A 31 -9.15 -16.74 18.10
C LEU A 31 -10.20 -16.13 17.16
N VAL A 32 -10.04 -14.84 16.86
CA VAL A 32 -10.94 -14.11 15.98
C VAL A 32 -10.33 -14.00 14.60
N LYS A 33 -11.07 -14.40 13.57
CA LYS A 33 -10.69 -14.31 12.16
C LYS A 33 -11.69 -13.44 11.42
N GLU A 34 -11.19 -12.40 10.74
CA GLU A 34 -12.02 -11.47 10.00
C GLU A 34 -11.51 -11.30 8.57
N LYS A 35 -12.38 -11.52 7.59
CA LYS A 35 -12.07 -11.19 6.21
C LYS A 35 -12.18 -9.68 6.01
N LYS A 36 -11.08 -9.05 5.61
CA LYS A 36 -10.97 -7.62 5.35
C LYS A 36 -10.56 -7.34 3.92
N THR A 37 -10.92 -6.15 3.45
CA THR A 37 -10.55 -5.67 2.12
C THR A 37 -9.89 -4.30 2.23
N ALA A 38 -8.91 -4.04 1.35
CA ALA A 38 -8.35 -2.72 1.15
C ALA A 38 -8.64 -2.26 -0.28
N ALA A 39 -9.34 -1.15 -0.40
CA ALA A 39 -9.68 -0.56 -1.69
C ALA A 39 -8.43 -0.11 -2.45
N PRO A 40 -8.45 -0.13 -3.79
CA PRO A 40 -7.39 0.46 -4.60
C PRO A 40 -7.28 1.97 -4.35
N PRO A 41 -6.09 2.56 -4.55
CA PRO A 41 -5.91 4.01 -4.46
C PRO A 41 -6.71 4.69 -5.57
N LYS A 42 -7.16 5.92 -5.33
CA LYS A 42 -7.79 6.76 -6.37
C LYS A 42 -6.76 7.17 -7.42
N LEU A 43 -7.23 7.65 -8.58
CA LEU A 43 -6.37 8.31 -9.55
C LEU A 43 -5.72 9.55 -8.95
N PHE A 44 -4.69 10.07 -9.61
CA PHE A 44 -4.02 11.28 -9.16
C PHE A 44 -4.78 12.55 -9.54
N ASP A 45 -4.98 13.41 -8.54
CA ASP A 45 -5.01 14.85 -8.65
C ASP A 45 -3.58 15.40 -8.51
N LEU A 46 -3.39 16.73 -8.67
CA LEU A 46 -2.06 17.32 -8.55
C LEU A 46 -1.43 17.09 -7.18
N THR A 47 -2.19 17.29 -6.12
CA THR A 47 -1.67 17.19 -4.75
C THR A 47 -1.21 15.78 -4.40
N SER A 48 -2.01 14.79 -4.74
CA SER A 48 -1.65 13.39 -4.50
C SER A 48 -0.50 12.90 -5.38
N LEU A 49 -0.38 13.40 -6.62
CA LEU A 49 0.78 13.15 -7.47
C LEU A 49 2.06 13.74 -6.86
N GLN A 50 2.01 14.99 -6.38
CA GLN A 50 3.15 15.66 -5.75
C GLN A 50 3.61 14.91 -4.48
N ARG A 51 2.68 14.48 -3.63
CA ARG A 51 2.99 13.71 -2.41
C ARG A 51 3.67 12.39 -2.75
N GLU A 52 3.14 11.66 -3.72
CA GLU A 52 3.68 10.36 -4.09
C GLU A 52 5.03 10.49 -4.82
N ALA A 53 5.19 11.48 -5.69
CA ALA A 53 6.45 11.78 -6.36
C ALA A 53 7.55 12.21 -5.35
N ASN A 54 7.18 12.98 -4.33
CA ASN A 54 8.10 13.31 -3.25
C ASN A 54 8.53 12.05 -2.47
N ARG A 55 7.56 11.22 -2.09
CA ARG A 55 7.80 9.98 -1.34
C ARG A 55 8.72 9.00 -2.11
N LEU A 56 8.47 8.80 -3.41
CA LEU A 56 9.22 7.83 -4.23
C LEU A 56 10.51 8.39 -4.83
N PHE A 57 10.53 9.68 -5.17
CA PHE A 57 11.61 10.28 -5.96
C PHE A 57 12.28 11.48 -5.29
N GLY A 58 11.77 11.94 -4.14
CA GLY A 58 12.28 13.12 -3.47
C GLY A 58 12.01 14.42 -4.22
N TYR A 59 11.12 14.41 -5.22
CA TYR A 59 10.80 15.60 -5.98
C TYR A 59 9.99 16.61 -5.16
N THR A 60 10.32 17.88 -5.27
CA THR A 60 9.51 18.95 -4.68
C THR A 60 8.17 19.08 -5.41
N ALA A 61 7.20 19.71 -4.77
CA ALA A 61 5.91 20.00 -5.40
C ALA A 61 6.05 20.77 -6.71
N LYS A 62 6.98 21.78 -6.74
CA LYS A 62 7.27 22.55 -7.95
C LYS A 62 7.87 21.67 -9.05
N GLN A 63 8.90 20.88 -8.74
CA GLN A 63 9.51 19.97 -9.71
C GLN A 63 8.50 19.00 -10.30
N THR A 64 7.63 18.40 -9.46
CA THR A 64 6.60 17.48 -9.92
C THR A 64 5.63 18.16 -10.88
N LEU A 65 5.20 19.39 -10.57
CA LEU A 65 4.31 20.15 -11.46
C LEU A 65 5.00 20.49 -12.78
N ASP A 66 6.24 20.97 -12.74
CA ASP A 66 7.02 21.33 -13.95
C ASP A 66 7.20 20.10 -14.87
N LEU A 67 7.51 18.94 -14.30
CA LEU A 67 7.62 17.68 -15.04
C LEU A 67 6.29 17.21 -15.64
N ALA A 68 5.22 17.30 -14.85
CA ALA A 68 3.88 16.94 -15.33
C ALA A 68 3.39 17.89 -16.43
N GLN A 69 3.72 19.18 -16.32
CA GLN A 69 3.43 20.20 -17.35
C GLN A 69 4.20 19.89 -18.65
N ALA A 70 5.50 19.57 -18.57
CA ALA A 70 6.30 19.19 -19.73
C ALA A 70 5.74 17.93 -20.43
N LEU A 71 5.26 16.95 -19.67
CA LEU A 71 4.61 15.76 -20.21
C LEU A 71 3.25 16.09 -20.87
N TYR A 72 2.49 17.00 -20.30
CA TYR A 72 1.25 17.49 -20.88
C TYR A 72 1.51 18.21 -22.24
N GLU A 73 2.51 19.08 -22.32
CA GLU A 73 2.88 19.76 -23.55
C GLU A 73 3.35 18.79 -24.65
N LYS A 74 3.98 17.67 -24.25
CA LYS A 74 4.30 16.54 -25.12
C LYS A 74 3.08 15.65 -25.43
N ARG A 75 1.91 15.98 -24.90
CA ARG A 75 0.66 15.19 -25.02
C ARG A 75 0.75 13.78 -24.44
N LEU A 76 1.69 13.52 -23.54
CA LEU A 76 1.88 12.19 -22.91
C LEU A 76 1.08 12.04 -21.62
N LEU A 77 0.66 13.15 -21.01
CA LEU A 77 -0.12 13.20 -19.78
C LEU A 77 -1.31 14.16 -19.98
N THR A 78 -2.39 13.92 -19.27
CA THR A 78 -3.54 14.84 -19.23
C THR A 78 -3.20 16.09 -18.40
N TYR A 79 -4.06 17.11 -18.42
CA TYR A 79 -3.80 18.39 -17.76
C TYR A 79 -3.50 18.23 -16.27
N PRO A 80 -2.33 18.69 -15.79
CA PRO A 80 -1.87 18.34 -14.44
C PRO A 80 -2.49 19.21 -13.32
N ARG A 81 -3.06 20.37 -13.63
CA ARG A 81 -3.65 21.24 -12.61
C ARG A 81 -5.12 20.90 -12.39
N THR A 82 -5.36 19.76 -11.78
CA THR A 82 -6.69 19.25 -11.46
C THR A 82 -6.80 18.85 -10.00
N ASP A 83 -7.96 18.99 -9.43
CA ASP A 83 -8.35 18.54 -8.10
C ASP A 83 -9.17 17.24 -8.15
N SER A 84 -9.51 16.76 -9.36
CA SER A 84 -10.28 15.55 -9.53
C SER A 84 -9.40 14.29 -9.51
N ALA A 85 -9.88 13.28 -8.81
CA ALA A 85 -9.32 11.93 -8.80
C ALA A 85 -10.20 10.93 -9.60
N PHE A 86 -11.03 11.44 -10.52
CA PHE A 86 -11.94 10.65 -11.33
C PHE A 86 -11.87 11.06 -12.80
N LEU A 87 -12.34 10.16 -13.67
CA LEU A 87 -12.57 10.38 -15.09
C LEU A 87 -14.07 10.63 -15.32
N THR A 88 -14.41 11.25 -16.44
CA THR A 88 -15.81 11.37 -16.88
C THR A 88 -16.32 10.03 -17.42
N ASP A 89 -17.62 9.82 -17.38
CA ASP A 89 -18.26 8.54 -17.73
C ASP A 89 -18.04 8.16 -19.21
N ASP A 90 -17.89 9.14 -20.10
CA ASP A 90 -17.57 8.96 -21.52
C ASP A 90 -16.13 8.52 -21.80
N MET A 91 -15.24 8.58 -20.83
CA MET A 91 -13.83 8.17 -20.99
C MET A 91 -13.60 6.66 -20.85
N GLY A 92 -14.64 5.86 -20.67
CA GLY A 92 -14.51 4.42 -20.44
C GLY A 92 -13.65 3.70 -21.48
N ASP A 93 -13.96 3.85 -22.76
CA ASP A 93 -13.25 3.21 -23.87
C ASP A 93 -11.82 3.75 -24.01
N THR A 94 -11.63 5.04 -23.82
CA THR A 94 -10.31 5.69 -23.83
C THR A 94 -9.43 5.12 -22.70
N ALA A 95 -9.96 5.05 -21.48
CA ALA A 95 -9.24 4.49 -20.34
C ALA A 95 -8.89 3.01 -20.55
N ALA A 96 -9.80 2.21 -21.09
CA ALA A 96 -9.55 0.82 -21.44
C ALA A 96 -8.40 0.68 -22.46
N GLY A 97 -8.42 1.51 -23.49
CA GLY A 97 -7.35 1.56 -24.51
C GLY A 97 -5.99 1.92 -23.91
N ILE A 98 -5.94 2.94 -23.04
CA ILE A 98 -4.72 3.34 -22.34
C ILE A 98 -4.23 2.20 -21.44
N ILE A 99 -5.09 1.56 -20.66
CA ILE A 99 -4.73 0.44 -19.78
C ILE A 99 -4.12 -0.71 -20.59
N LYS A 100 -4.74 -1.08 -21.71
CA LYS A 100 -4.20 -2.11 -22.61
C LYS A 100 -2.80 -1.75 -23.11
N LEU A 101 -2.59 -0.48 -23.49
CA LEU A 101 -1.29 0.03 -23.92
C LEU A 101 -0.26 -0.06 -22.78
N LEU A 102 -0.61 0.35 -21.56
CA LEU A 102 0.27 0.30 -20.41
C LEU A 102 0.68 -1.14 -20.05
N CYS A 103 -0.25 -2.09 -20.11
CA CYS A 103 0.04 -3.51 -19.89
C CYS A 103 1.08 -4.05 -20.90
N GLY A 104 1.05 -3.58 -22.13
CA GLY A 104 2.05 -3.96 -23.14
C GLY A 104 3.40 -3.24 -23.04
N LYS A 105 3.41 -2.00 -22.53
CA LYS A 105 4.62 -1.15 -22.48
C LYS A 105 5.41 -1.27 -21.17
N PHE A 106 4.74 -1.49 -20.06
CA PHE A 106 5.40 -1.54 -18.77
C PHE A 106 5.93 -2.94 -18.46
N SER A 107 7.25 -3.08 -18.33
CA SER A 107 7.91 -4.35 -18.03
C SER A 107 7.40 -5.02 -16.75
N PHE A 108 6.99 -4.24 -15.74
CA PHE A 108 6.43 -4.77 -14.50
C PHE A 108 5.03 -5.39 -14.67
N MET A 109 4.37 -5.18 -15.82
CA MET A 109 3.11 -5.84 -16.18
C MET A 109 3.31 -7.10 -17.03
N ALA A 110 4.55 -7.41 -17.43
CA ALA A 110 4.83 -8.56 -18.27
C ALA A 110 4.32 -9.87 -17.64
N GLY A 111 3.62 -10.67 -18.43
CA GLY A 111 3.05 -11.96 -18.02
C GLY A 111 1.89 -11.86 -17.01
N LYS A 112 1.33 -10.65 -16.79
CA LYS A 112 0.17 -10.49 -15.93
C LYS A 112 -1.10 -10.32 -16.77
N ASP A 113 -2.05 -11.22 -16.56
CA ASP A 113 -3.42 -11.02 -17.01
C ASP A 113 -4.08 -9.94 -16.16
N PHE A 114 -4.62 -8.93 -16.81
CA PHE A 114 -5.23 -7.80 -16.14
C PHE A 114 -6.58 -7.42 -16.75
N THR A 115 -7.61 -7.49 -15.93
CA THR A 115 -8.98 -7.06 -16.28
C THR A 115 -9.32 -5.83 -15.45
N PRO A 116 -9.45 -4.64 -16.05
CA PRO A 116 -9.74 -3.41 -15.33
C PRO A 116 -11.21 -3.31 -14.91
N GLU A 117 -11.43 -2.81 -13.71
CA GLU A 117 -12.75 -2.44 -13.18
C GLU A 117 -12.96 -0.92 -13.34
N LEU A 118 -13.30 -0.47 -14.55
CA LEU A 118 -13.40 0.95 -14.90
C LEU A 118 -14.41 1.72 -14.06
N GLY A 119 -15.50 1.10 -13.63
CA GLY A 119 -16.50 1.73 -12.77
C GLY A 119 -15.95 2.33 -11.46
N LYS A 120 -14.75 1.93 -11.05
CA LYS A 120 -14.09 2.51 -9.85
C LYS A 120 -13.55 3.92 -10.08
N VAL A 121 -13.24 4.26 -11.31
CA VAL A 121 -12.58 5.53 -11.67
C VAL A 121 -13.47 6.46 -12.48
N LEU A 122 -14.60 5.99 -13.01
CA LEU A 122 -15.56 6.78 -13.79
C LEU A 122 -16.59 7.42 -12.86
N ASN A 123 -16.67 8.73 -12.85
CA ASN A 123 -17.71 9.49 -12.13
C ASN A 123 -17.71 10.95 -12.56
N SER A 124 -18.51 11.29 -13.58
CA SER A 124 -18.62 12.66 -14.10
C SER A 124 -19.06 13.69 -13.05
N LYS A 125 -19.84 13.28 -12.03
CA LYS A 125 -20.27 14.19 -10.96
C LYS A 125 -19.14 14.64 -10.03
N LYS A 126 -17.98 13.97 -10.07
CA LYS A 126 -16.79 14.28 -9.28
C LYS A 126 -15.66 14.87 -10.13
N VAL A 127 -15.96 15.25 -11.34
CA VAL A 127 -15.07 15.99 -12.25
C VAL A 127 -15.63 17.40 -12.38
N SER A 128 -14.81 18.39 -12.00
CA SER A 128 -15.15 19.81 -12.17
C SER A 128 -14.74 20.28 -13.57
N ASP A 129 -13.61 20.98 -13.66
CA ASP A 129 -13.11 21.53 -14.93
C ASP A 129 -12.25 20.51 -15.69
N HIS A 130 -11.46 19.73 -14.97
CA HIS A 130 -10.53 18.74 -15.51
C HIS A 130 -10.63 17.42 -14.77
N HIS A 131 -10.53 16.33 -15.49
CA HIS A 131 -10.46 14.98 -14.90
C HIS A 131 -9.07 14.67 -14.33
N ALA A 132 -8.94 13.52 -13.69
CA ALA A 132 -7.70 13.04 -13.07
C ALA A 132 -6.52 12.97 -14.05
N ILE A 133 -5.31 12.99 -13.48
CA ILE A 133 -4.05 12.89 -14.22
C ILE A 133 -3.81 11.43 -14.63
N ILE A 134 -3.82 11.18 -15.94
CA ILE A 134 -3.54 9.87 -16.53
C ILE A 134 -2.65 10.01 -17.79
N PRO A 135 -1.91 8.97 -18.19
CA PRO A 135 -1.27 8.93 -19.50
C PRO A 135 -2.28 9.03 -20.65
N THR A 136 -1.79 9.39 -21.82
CA THR A 136 -2.61 9.47 -23.03
C THR A 136 -2.25 8.35 -24.03
N MET A 137 -3.06 8.22 -25.11
CA MET A 137 -2.79 7.28 -26.20
C MET A 137 -1.55 7.64 -27.03
N GLU A 138 -1.03 8.89 -26.95
CA GLU A 138 0.23 9.26 -27.63
C GLU A 138 1.44 8.46 -27.12
N LEU A 139 1.32 7.90 -25.91
CA LEU A 139 2.29 6.97 -25.37
C LEU A 139 2.56 5.77 -26.29
N ALA A 140 1.62 5.39 -27.17
CA ALA A 140 1.79 4.32 -28.14
C ALA A 140 2.97 4.58 -29.09
N LYS A 141 3.18 5.83 -29.46
CA LYS A 141 4.22 6.29 -30.40
C LYS A 141 5.54 6.68 -29.74
N THR A 142 5.58 6.66 -28.40
CA THR A 142 6.72 7.16 -27.63
C THR A 142 7.58 6.02 -27.11
N ASP A 143 8.87 6.09 -27.37
CA ASP A 143 9.83 5.23 -26.67
C ASP A 143 10.15 5.86 -25.31
N LEU A 144 9.81 5.17 -24.25
CA LEU A 144 10.06 5.62 -22.86
C LEU A 144 11.55 5.83 -22.58
N ALA A 145 12.44 5.13 -23.27
CA ALA A 145 13.89 5.27 -23.07
C ALA A 145 14.41 6.63 -23.54
N THR A 146 13.71 7.29 -24.45
CA THR A 146 14.11 8.62 -24.97
C THR A 146 13.72 9.77 -24.05
N LEU A 147 12.84 9.54 -23.08
CA LEU A 147 12.44 10.55 -22.11
C LEU A 147 13.51 10.74 -21.03
N PRO A 148 13.72 11.98 -20.55
CA PRO A 148 14.48 12.23 -19.33
C PRO A 148 13.97 11.34 -18.19
N GLU A 149 14.87 10.86 -17.34
CA GLU A 149 14.51 9.95 -16.24
C GLU A 149 13.41 10.52 -15.34
N SER A 150 13.47 11.79 -15.01
CA SER A 150 12.49 12.45 -14.15
C SER A 150 11.09 12.51 -14.79
N GLU A 151 11.00 12.79 -16.09
CA GLU A 151 9.74 12.75 -16.83
C GLU A 151 9.20 11.31 -16.92
N ARG A 152 10.07 10.35 -17.23
CA ARG A 152 9.73 8.94 -17.27
C ARG A 152 9.20 8.44 -15.93
N ASN A 153 9.78 8.89 -14.82
CA ASN A 153 9.33 8.56 -13.46
C ASN A 153 7.90 9.05 -13.21
N ILE A 154 7.57 10.31 -13.54
CA ILE A 154 6.22 10.87 -13.39
C ILE A 154 5.21 10.16 -14.29
N LEU A 155 5.56 9.93 -15.54
CA LEU A 155 4.69 9.25 -16.51
C LEU A 155 4.38 7.81 -16.08
N THR A 156 5.42 7.08 -15.66
CA THR A 156 5.27 5.70 -15.20
C THR A 156 4.48 5.62 -13.90
N LEU A 157 4.68 6.58 -12.98
CA LEU A 157 3.92 6.70 -11.75
C LEU A 157 2.43 6.93 -12.02
N ALA A 158 2.09 7.84 -12.93
CA ALA A 158 0.70 8.10 -13.32
C ALA A 158 0.06 6.85 -13.99
N GLY A 159 0.80 6.16 -14.84
CA GLY A 159 0.34 4.92 -15.47
C GLY A 159 0.16 3.78 -14.47
N ALA A 160 1.10 3.58 -13.56
CA ALA A 160 1.00 2.59 -12.50
C ALA A 160 -0.22 2.86 -11.59
N ARG A 161 -0.51 4.15 -11.29
CA ARG A 161 -1.68 4.54 -10.53
C ARG A 161 -2.98 4.22 -11.27
N LEU A 162 -3.08 4.42 -12.58
CA LEU A 162 -4.25 4.05 -13.37
C LEU A 162 -4.49 2.54 -13.34
N LEU A 163 -3.44 1.74 -13.46
CA LEU A 163 -3.53 0.29 -13.34
C LEU A 163 -3.97 -0.14 -11.94
N MET A 164 -3.39 0.42 -10.88
CA MET A 164 -3.79 0.12 -9.51
C MET A 164 -5.24 0.54 -9.22
N ALA A 165 -5.65 1.75 -9.63
CA ALA A 165 -6.97 2.30 -9.36
C ALA A 165 -8.11 1.50 -10.02
N THR A 166 -7.82 0.83 -11.13
CA THR A 166 -8.76 -0.04 -11.86
C THR A 166 -8.61 -1.52 -11.53
N ALA A 167 -7.71 -1.89 -10.62
CA ALA A 167 -7.52 -3.27 -10.21
C ALA A 167 -8.56 -3.71 -9.16
N ALA A 168 -8.67 -5.02 -8.97
CA ALA A 168 -9.50 -5.60 -7.93
C ALA A 168 -9.00 -5.21 -6.52
N VAL A 169 -9.87 -5.26 -5.54
CA VAL A 169 -9.55 -5.00 -4.13
C VAL A 169 -8.55 -6.02 -3.59
N HIS A 170 -7.66 -5.57 -2.71
CA HIS A 170 -6.83 -6.47 -1.92
C HIS A 170 -7.69 -7.11 -0.81
N THR A 171 -7.65 -8.44 -0.67
CA THR A 171 -8.45 -9.17 0.32
C THR A 171 -7.53 -10.00 1.20
N PHE A 172 -7.74 -9.94 2.51
CA PHE A 172 -6.96 -10.68 3.48
C PHE A 172 -7.81 -11.13 4.67
N GLU A 173 -7.37 -12.17 5.36
CA GLU A 173 -7.88 -12.58 6.66
C GLU A 173 -7.00 -11.96 7.74
N ALA A 174 -7.59 -11.14 8.59
CA ALA A 174 -6.95 -10.62 9.79
C ALA A 174 -7.25 -11.60 10.94
N VAL A 175 -6.21 -12.05 11.63
CA VAL A 175 -6.31 -12.96 12.76
C VAL A 175 -5.88 -12.22 14.02
N THR A 176 -6.73 -12.25 15.03
CA THR A 176 -6.39 -11.74 16.37
C THR A 176 -6.57 -12.89 17.36
N ALA A 177 -5.48 -13.27 18.00
CA ALA A 177 -5.48 -14.29 19.03
C ALA A 177 -5.16 -13.66 20.39
N THR A 178 -5.92 -14.02 21.39
CA THR A 178 -5.67 -13.64 22.78
C THR A 178 -5.20 -14.85 23.55
N PHE A 179 -4.09 -14.70 24.25
CA PHE A 179 -3.50 -15.75 25.07
C PHE A 179 -3.52 -15.30 26.52
N GLU A 180 -3.90 -16.22 27.42
CA GLU A 180 -3.77 -16.04 28.86
C GLU A 180 -2.52 -16.77 29.35
N CYS A 181 -1.64 -16.04 30.07
CA CYS A 181 -0.43 -16.60 30.66
C CYS A 181 -0.10 -15.85 31.96
N ALA A 182 0.12 -16.60 33.04
CA ALA A 182 0.42 -16.04 34.38
C ALA A 182 -0.58 -14.97 34.85
N GLY A 183 -1.89 -15.16 34.53
CA GLY A 183 -2.95 -14.21 34.88
C GLY A 183 -2.97 -12.92 34.05
N GLN A 184 -2.19 -12.84 32.99
CA GLN A 184 -2.13 -11.70 32.08
C GLN A 184 -2.56 -12.10 30.67
N SER A 185 -3.16 -11.15 29.96
CA SER A 185 -3.65 -11.31 28.61
C SER A 185 -2.63 -10.77 27.60
N PHE A 186 -2.32 -11.57 26.58
CA PHE A 186 -1.38 -11.24 25.51
C PHE A 186 -2.07 -11.32 24.16
N THR A 187 -1.86 -10.35 23.27
CA THR A 187 -2.47 -10.34 21.93
C THR A 187 -1.43 -10.64 20.87
N ALA A 188 -1.75 -11.58 19.97
CA ALA A 188 -1.01 -11.80 18.74
C ALA A 188 -1.90 -11.42 17.54
N LYS A 189 -1.35 -10.65 16.61
CA LYS A 189 -2.04 -10.27 15.37
C LYS A 189 -1.31 -10.89 14.19
N GLY A 190 -2.08 -11.45 13.26
CA GLY A 190 -1.59 -12.01 12.02
C GLY A 190 -2.44 -11.58 10.83
N LYS A 191 -1.88 -11.77 9.64
CA LYS A 191 -2.56 -11.45 8.39
C LYS A 191 -2.20 -12.52 7.37
N THR A 192 -3.22 -13.06 6.71
CA THR A 192 -3.06 -13.99 5.58
C THR A 192 -3.69 -13.36 4.35
N VAL A 193 -2.89 -13.11 3.31
CA VAL A 193 -3.40 -12.59 2.05
C VAL A 193 -4.21 -13.67 1.34
N LEU A 194 -5.46 -13.35 0.99
CA LEU A 194 -6.36 -14.21 0.23
C LEU A 194 -6.33 -13.85 -1.26
N TYR A 195 -6.20 -12.57 -1.57
CA TYR A 195 -6.09 -12.06 -2.93
C TYR A 195 -5.33 -10.75 -2.96
N ASP A 196 -4.24 -10.70 -3.71
CA ASP A 196 -3.34 -9.53 -3.79
C ASP A 196 -4.03 -8.29 -4.37
N GLY A 197 -4.85 -8.46 -5.42
CA GLY A 197 -5.53 -7.36 -6.09
C GLY A 197 -4.56 -6.29 -6.57
N TRP A 198 -4.88 -5.01 -6.29
CA TRP A 198 -4.07 -3.86 -6.69
C TRP A 198 -2.66 -3.83 -6.05
N LYS A 199 -2.48 -4.44 -4.88
CA LYS A 199 -1.17 -4.49 -4.18
C LYS A 199 -0.11 -5.27 -4.96
N GLU A 200 -0.50 -6.25 -5.78
CA GLU A 200 0.45 -6.93 -6.66
C GLU A 200 1.06 -5.97 -7.67
N ILE A 201 0.25 -5.07 -8.26
CA ILE A 201 0.75 -4.08 -9.23
C ILE A 201 1.69 -3.10 -8.54
N ASP A 202 1.34 -2.62 -7.34
CA ASP A 202 2.19 -1.72 -6.53
C ASP A 202 3.54 -2.39 -6.21
N ARG A 203 3.52 -3.64 -5.75
CA ARG A 203 4.75 -4.42 -5.46
C ARG A 203 5.63 -4.58 -6.70
N ARG A 204 5.05 -4.95 -7.85
CA ARG A 204 5.77 -5.08 -9.11
C ARG A 204 6.35 -3.74 -9.58
N TYR A 205 5.59 -2.67 -9.48
CA TYR A 205 6.03 -1.32 -9.82
C TYR A 205 7.20 -0.88 -8.93
N ARG A 206 7.09 -1.03 -7.61
CA ARG A 206 8.17 -0.69 -6.67
C ARG A 206 9.43 -1.52 -6.93
N ALA A 207 9.29 -2.79 -7.21
CA ALA A 207 10.43 -3.65 -7.56
C ALA A 207 11.13 -3.21 -8.85
N ALA A 208 10.39 -2.63 -9.82
CA ALA A 208 10.95 -2.09 -11.05
C ALA A 208 11.66 -0.73 -10.85
N LEU A 209 11.38 -0.01 -9.77
CA LEU A 209 12.05 1.25 -9.41
C LEU A 209 13.47 1.01 -8.85
N LYS A 210 14.30 0.21 -9.47
CA LYS A 210 15.67 -0.15 -9.03
C LYS A 210 16.36 1.02 -8.31
N ASN A 211 16.86 0.78 -7.09
CA ASN A 211 17.75 1.64 -6.29
C ASN A 211 17.09 2.71 -5.40
N LYS A 212 15.96 2.46 -4.75
CA LYS A 212 15.59 3.32 -3.63
C LYS A 212 15.59 2.56 -2.32
N PRO A 213 16.14 3.19 -1.24
CA PRO A 213 16.05 2.62 0.09
C PRO A 213 14.57 2.35 0.37
N GLU A 214 14.32 1.21 1.00
CA GLU A 214 13.04 0.98 1.65
C GLU A 214 12.80 2.16 2.58
N THR A 215 12.00 3.12 2.14
CA THR A 215 11.46 4.09 3.08
C THR A 215 10.61 3.26 4.02
N ASP A 216 10.90 3.37 5.31
CA ASP A 216 10.07 2.85 6.41
C ASP A 216 8.65 3.43 6.30
N ASP A 217 7.93 3.00 5.30
CA ASP A 217 6.49 3.19 5.30
C ASP A 217 5.94 2.28 6.38
N ALA A 218 5.30 2.88 7.36
CA ALA A 218 4.57 2.23 8.45
C ALA A 218 3.47 1.26 7.96
N ASP A 219 3.39 1.00 6.68
CA ASP A 219 2.63 -0.01 5.97
C ASP A 219 3.53 -1.16 5.48
N SER A 220 4.73 -1.34 6.07
CA SER A 220 5.38 -2.65 6.10
C SER A 220 4.51 -3.57 6.96
N ASP A 221 3.34 -3.85 6.44
CA ASP A 221 2.47 -4.94 6.79
C ASP A 221 3.28 -6.21 6.45
N THR A 222 4.38 -6.42 7.21
CA THR A 222 5.07 -7.69 7.19
C THR A 222 4.00 -8.69 7.51
N GLU A 223 3.66 -9.49 6.50
CA GLU A 223 2.70 -10.56 6.61
C GLU A 223 3.17 -11.51 7.69
N LYS A 224 2.93 -11.16 8.95
CA LYS A 224 3.15 -12.05 10.08
C LYS A 224 2.03 -13.06 10.04
N THR A 225 2.19 -14.08 9.23
CA THR A 225 1.29 -15.23 9.27
C THR A 225 1.51 -15.95 10.60
N LEU A 226 0.47 -16.03 11.40
CA LEU A 226 0.53 -16.84 12.62
C LEU A 226 0.56 -18.32 12.23
N PRO A 227 1.34 -19.15 12.95
CA PRO A 227 1.29 -20.60 12.76
C PRO A 227 -0.14 -21.12 13.06
N PRO A 228 -0.56 -22.25 12.52
CA PRO A 228 -1.89 -22.81 12.80
C PRO A 228 -2.00 -23.22 14.27
N PHE A 229 -3.04 -22.76 14.94
CA PHE A 229 -3.46 -23.17 16.28
C PHE A 229 -4.97 -22.96 16.44
N THR A 230 -5.53 -23.48 17.52
CA THR A 230 -6.95 -23.42 17.82
C THR A 230 -7.22 -22.76 19.17
N GLU A 231 -8.43 -22.26 19.32
CA GLU A 231 -8.93 -21.79 20.63
C GLU A 231 -8.90 -22.94 21.64
N GLY A 232 -8.51 -22.66 22.89
CA GLY A 232 -8.28 -23.63 23.93
C GLY A 232 -6.93 -24.34 23.87
N GLN A 233 -6.14 -24.18 22.82
CA GLN A 233 -4.82 -24.80 22.72
C GLN A 233 -3.87 -24.25 23.77
N THR A 234 -3.16 -25.18 24.45
CA THR A 234 -2.16 -24.88 25.47
C THR A 234 -0.75 -24.95 24.89
N PHE A 235 0.07 -24.00 25.26
CA PHE A 235 1.48 -23.91 24.91
C PHE A 235 2.33 -24.03 26.16
N GLU A 236 3.15 -25.06 26.20
CA GLU A 236 4.07 -25.33 27.30
C GLU A 236 5.36 -24.47 27.13
N ASN A 237 5.92 -24.05 28.25
CA ASN A 237 7.19 -23.32 28.31
C ASN A 237 7.27 -22.10 27.36
N PRO A 238 6.36 -21.12 27.48
CA PRO A 238 6.46 -19.92 26.66
C PRO A 238 7.72 -19.15 26.99
N THR A 239 8.36 -18.57 25.98
CA THR A 239 9.49 -17.64 26.19
C THR A 239 8.99 -16.22 26.18
N ALA A 240 9.40 -15.41 27.15
CA ALA A 240 9.05 -14.00 27.26
C ALA A 240 10.28 -13.10 27.04
N LYS A 241 10.08 -11.99 26.34
CA LYS A 241 11.11 -10.97 26.13
C LYS A 241 10.61 -9.61 26.57
N VAL A 242 11.37 -8.92 27.39
CA VAL A 242 11.13 -7.52 27.73
C VAL A 242 11.88 -6.63 26.75
N THR A 243 11.19 -5.69 26.12
CA THR A 243 11.80 -4.68 25.25
C THR A 243 11.47 -3.28 25.79
N GLU A 244 12.45 -2.40 25.79
CA GLU A 244 12.29 -1.00 26.14
C GLU A 244 12.00 -0.19 24.87
N HIS A 245 11.04 0.73 24.96
CA HIS A 245 10.66 1.63 23.88
C HIS A 245 10.65 3.06 24.39
N ASP A 246 11.57 3.87 23.89
CA ASP A 246 11.59 5.29 24.16
C ASP A 246 10.63 6.03 23.22
N THR A 247 9.94 7.04 23.77
CA THR A 247 9.16 7.97 22.94
C THR A 247 10.12 8.98 22.32
N THR A 248 10.17 9.02 20.99
CA THR A 248 10.90 10.07 20.28
C THR A 248 9.96 11.28 20.04
N PRO A 249 10.47 12.53 20.12
CA PRO A 249 9.68 13.69 19.73
C PRO A 249 9.22 13.57 18.26
N PRO A 250 8.06 14.17 17.92
CA PRO A 250 7.61 14.18 16.52
C PRO A 250 8.68 14.81 15.64
N LYS A 251 8.89 14.23 14.46
CA LYS A 251 9.80 14.81 13.45
C LYS A 251 9.27 16.20 13.06
N PRO A 252 10.14 17.22 12.94
CA PRO A 252 9.75 18.57 12.54
C PRO A 252 9.14 18.61 11.14
#